data_d1b5b6bba12cdc3be5ce667299c121fd
#
_entry.id   d1b5b6bba12cdc3be5ce667299c121fd
#
_cell.length_a   1.000
_cell.length_b   1.000
_cell.length_c   1.000
_cell.angle_alpha   90.00
_cell.angle_beta   90.00
_cell.angle_gamma   90.00
#
_symmetry.space_group_name_H-M   'P 1'
#
loop_
_entity.id
_entity.type
_entity.pdbx_description
1 polymer ?
#
loop_
_entity_poly.entity_id
_entity_poly.type
_entity_poly.pdbx_seq_one_letter_code
_entity_poly.pdbx_strand_id
1 'polypeptide(L)'
;AGPAPASIEEVKRRRRQRVEEGGTRTIIEEPGNRTIVQEKGGRAMIRHDETERMRRTSRDLRRERRPDGGNLTIAIRPGGIEVYSEFDSSGRLMRRYRRDRDGREVNLIDNRRFRRGAPVILDLGPVRLRMPRERYILNYERASDEDIYEALMAGPVERLQRGYSLDEIRYNTYLRDRMRRIDLDTVNFDFGAWQVHPDQYRRLERIANVINRVLDRRPDEVFLIEGHTDAVGSDIDNLTLSDRRAEEVAIILSDTFGIPPENLVTQGYGEEFLKVPTLRAERANRRVAVRRITPLLARGR
;
A
#
# COMPACT_ATOMS: atom_id res chain seq x y z
N ALA A 1 -3.58 18.03 -16.23
CA ALA A 1 -2.65 16.92 -16.01
C ALA A 1 -2.51 16.15 -17.33
N GLY A 2 -1.28 15.92 -17.80
CA GLY A 2 -1.04 15.12 -19.00
C GLY A 2 -1.38 13.65 -18.80
N PRO A 3 -1.38 12.82 -19.88
CA PRO A 3 -1.69 11.40 -19.78
C PRO A 3 -0.77 10.68 -18.78
N ALA A 4 -1.30 9.63 -18.17
CA ALA A 4 -0.52 8.80 -17.25
C ALA A 4 0.69 8.19 -17.98
N PRO A 5 1.89 8.13 -17.37
CA PRO A 5 3.05 7.56 -18.00
C PRO A 5 2.87 6.06 -18.22
N ALA A 6 3.34 5.56 -19.36
CA ALA A 6 3.22 4.16 -19.74
C ALA A 6 4.46 3.32 -19.37
N SER A 7 5.60 3.95 -19.09
CA SER A 7 6.86 3.27 -18.79
C SER A 7 7.71 4.03 -17.77
N ILE A 8 8.68 3.33 -17.16
CA ILE A 8 9.64 3.94 -16.23
C ILE A 8 10.48 5.02 -16.90
N GLU A 9 10.82 4.87 -18.17
CA GLU A 9 11.59 5.85 -18.91
C GLU A 9 10.81 7.16 -19.11
N GLU A 10 9.50 7.08 -19.30
CA GLU A 10 8.64 8.26 -19.37
C GLU A 10 8.52 8.95 -18.00
N VAL A 11 8.44 8.18 -16.92
CA VAL A 11 8.46 8.73 -15.56
C VAL A 11 9.75 9.47 -15.32
N LYS A 12 10.91 8.88 -15.65
CA LYS A 12 12.24 9.50 -15.48
C LYS A 12 12.34 10.84 -16.19
N ARG A 13 11.87 10.93 -17.44
CA ARG A 13 11.87 12.19 -18.21
C ARG A 13 11.00 13.29 -17.58
N ARG A 14 9.98 12.91 -16.81
CA ARG A 14 9.02 13.84 -16.19
C ARG A 14 9.29 14.09 -14.71
N ARG A 15 10.31 13.47 -14.12
CA ARG A 15 10.75 13.71 -12.75
C ARG A 15 11.18 15.15 -12.56
N ARG A 16 10.83 15.71 -11.40
CA ARG A 16 11.35 16.98 -10.92
C ARG A 16 12.02 16.73 -9.59
N GLN A 17 13.24 17.21 -9.45
CA GLN A 17 14.03 17.03 -8.25
C GLN A 17 14.36 18.38 -7.62
N ARG A 18 14.24 18.47 -6.31
CA ARG A 18 14.68 19.61 -5.51
C ARG A 18 15.41 19.13 -4.27
N VAL A 19 16.39 19.91 -3.83
CA VAL A 19 17.15 19.65 -2.62
C VAL A 19 16.71 20.64 -1.55
N GLU A 20 16.40 20.15 -0.38
CA GLU A 20 15.94 20.94 0.78
C GLU A 20 16.87 20.78 1.98
N GLU A 21 16.66 21.61 3.00
CA GLU A 21 17.36 21.54 4.29
C GLU A 21 18.89 21.54 4.20
N GLY A 22 19.43 22.48 3.38
CA GLY A 22 20.88 22.62 3.24
C GLY A 22 21.60 21.42 2.63
N GLY A 23 20.92 20.64 1.79
CA GLY A 23 21.51 19.48 1.11
C GLY A 23 21.34 18.15 1.85
N THR A 24 20.56 18.13 2.92
CA THR A 24 20.33 16.90 3.70
C THR A 24 19.18 16.07 3.19
N ARG A 25 18.25 16.67 2.42
CA ARG A 25 17.04 16.04 1.93
C ARG A 25 16.79 16.29 0.46
N THR A 26 16.53 15.24 -0.30
CA THR A 26 16.14 15.30 -1.71
C THR A 26 14.69 14.92 -1.86
N ILE A 27 13.91 15.76 -2.54
CA ILE A 27 12.52 15.51 -2.91
C ILE A 27 12.46 15.27 -4.41
N ILE A 28 11.89 14.15 -4.82
CA ILE A 28 11.65 13.79 -6.21
C ILE A 28 10.15 13.69 -6.44
N GLU A 29 9.63 14.56 -7.30
CA GLU A 29 8.23 14.56 -7.70
C GLU A 29 8.06 13.81 -9.01
N GLU A 30 7.10 12.91 -9.07
CA GLU A 30 6.80 12.08 -10.23
C GLU A 30 5.35 12.23 -10.68
N PRO A 31 5.05 11.91 -11.96
CA PRO A 31 3.68 11.87 -12.46
C PRO A 31 2.80 10.90 -11.64
N GLY A 32 1.53 11.26 -11.46
CA GLY A 32 0.57 10.48 -10.69
C GLY A 32 0.63 10.76 -9.19
N ASN A 33 0.99 12.00 -8.82
CA ASN A 33 1.04 12.49 -7.43
C ASN A 33 1.93 11.62 -6.52
N ARG A 34 3.07 11.20 -7.05
CA ARG A 34 4.10 10.47 -6.31
C ARG A 34 5.21 11.40 -5.90
N THR A 35 5.62 11.26 -4.66
CA THR A 35 6.74 12.01 -4.08
C THR A 35 7.68 11.04 -3.40
N ILE A 36 8.94 11.04 -3.82
CA ILE A 36 10.01 10.29 -3.16
C ILE A 36 10.78 11.27 -2.29
N VAL A 37 10.97 10.89 -1.05
CA VAL A 37 11.75 11.63 -0.07
C VAL A 37 12.98 10.79 0.27
N GLN A 38 14.16 11.33 0.02
CA GLN A 38 15.42 10.69 0.31
C GLN A 38 16.26 11.58 1.23
N GLU A 39 16.60 11.09 2.40
CA GLU A 39 17.53 11.74 3.32
C GLU A 39 18.97 11.36 2.95
N LYS A 40 19.93 12.25 3.17
CA LYS A 40 21.35 12.01 2.88
C LYS A 40 21.85 10.81 3.69
N GLY A 41 22.27 9.75 2.98
CA GLY A 41 22.71 8.49 3.60
C GLY A 41 21.58 7.64 4.19
N GLY A 42 20.30 8.05 4.01
CA GLY A 42 19.12 7.36 4.45
C GLY A 42 18.38 6.65 3.32
N ARG A 43 17.36 5.89 3.70
CA ARG A 43 16.44 5.23 2.76
C ARG A 43 15.60 6.25 2.01
N ALA A 44 15.31 5.94 0.75
CA ALA A 44 14.28 6.64 0.01
C ALA A 44 12.89 6.08 0.39
N MET A 45 11.92 6.98 0.59
CA MET A 45 10.54 6.65 0.88
C MET A 45 9.64 7.24 -0.19
N ILE A 46 8.75 6.43 -0.76
CA ILE A 46 7.76 6.89 -1.72
C ILE A 46 6.41 7.08 -1.05
N ARG A 47 5.75 8.17 -1.39
CA ARG A 47 4.37 8.47 -1.02
C ARG A 47 3.57 8.75 -2.27
N HIS A 48 2.35 8.28 -2.33
CA HIS A 48 1.43 8.65 -3.37
C HIS A 48 0.02 8.87 -2.84
N ASP A 49 -0.74 9.65 -3.61
CA ASP A 49 -2.15 9.91 -3.36
C ASP A 49 -2.98 8.81 -4.06
N GLU A 50 -3.70 8.02 -3.29
CA GLU A 50 -4.57 6.94 -3.75
C GLU A 50 -5.92 7.47 -4.31
N THR A 51 -6.07 8.80 -4.46
CA THR A 51 -7.31 9.45 -4.90
C THR A 51 -7.76 8.99 -6.29
N GLU A 52 -6.82 8.70 -7.20
CA GLU A 52 -7.17 8.22 -8.55
C GLU A 52 -7.84 6.85 -8.51
N ARG A 53 -7.41 5.93 -7.66
CA ARG A 53 -8.09 4.65 -7.46
C ARG A 53 -9.49 4.84 -6.88
N MET A 54 -9.66 5.77 -5.92
CA MET A 54 -10.98 6.14 -5.41
C MET A 54 -11.88 6.70 -6.52
N ARG A 55 -11.34 7.57 -7.39
CA ARG A 55 -12.08 8.18 -8.50
C ARG A 55 -12.63 7.14 -9.46
N ARG A 56 -11.86 6.11 -9.81
CA ARG A 56 -12.24 5.09 -10.79
C ARG A 56 -13.53 4.34 -10.42
N THR A 57 -13.74 4.13 -9.13
CA THR A 57 -14.89 3.39 -8.59
C THR A 57 -16.01 4.29 -8.06
N SER A 58 -15.86 5.61 -8.19
CA SER A 58 -16.81 6.60 -7.67
C SER A 58 -17.64 7.25 -8.78
N ARG A 59 -18.89 7.60 -8.46
CA ARG A 59 -19.76 8.41 -9.34
C ARG A 59 -19.35 9.88 -9.34
N ASP A 60 -18.86 10.36 -8.19
CA ASP A 60 -18.39 11.72 -7.99
C ASP A 60 -17.22 11.73 -7.00
N LEU A 61 -16.32 12.68 -7.17
CA LEU A 61 -15.19 12.88 -6.26
C LEU A 61 -14.99 14.37 -6.06
N ARG A 62 -15.16 14.81 -4.82
CA ARG A 62 -14.99 16.19 -4.39
C ARG A 62 -13.70 16.33 -3.60
N ARG A 63 -13.02 17.45 -3.79
CA ARG A 63 -11.84 17.82 -3.03
C ARG A 63 -12.05 19.20 -2.43
N GLU A 64 -11.93 19.29 -1.13
CA GLU A 64 -12.11 20.52 -0.37
C GLU A 64 -10.79 20.86 0.33
N ARG A 65 -10.38 22.14 0.27
CA ARG A 65 -9.25 22.63 1.02
C ARG A 65 -9.70 22.99 2.43
N ARG A 66 -8.99 22.51 3.43
CA ARG A 66 -9.29 22.78 4.84
C ARG A 66 -8.59 24.07 5.32
N PRO A 67 -9.13 24.75 6.33
CA PRO A 67 -8.51 25.96 6.91
C PRO A 67 -7.09 25.73 7.46
N ASP A 68 -6.77 24.49 7.90
CA ASP A 68 -5.45 24.10 8.41
C ASP A 68 -4.42 23.82 7.28
N GLY A 69 -4.78 24.11 6.05
CA GLY A 69 -3.96 23.87 4.84
C GLY A 69 -3.99 22.42 4.34
N GLY A 70 -4.70 21.56 5.03
CA GLY A 70 -4.95 20.18 4.59
C GLY A 70 -6.00 20.08 3.50
N ASN A 71 -6.28 18.86 3.07
CA ASN A 71 -7.31 18.55 2.08
C ASN A 71 -8.27 17.49 2.61
N LEU A 72 -9.54 17.60 2.24
CA LEU A 72 -10.54 16.58 2.41
C LEU A 72 -10.95 16.08 1.01
N THR A 73 -10.87 14.78 0.79
CA THR A 73 -11.41 14.14 -0.41
C THR A 73 -12.64 13.33 -0.02
N ILE A 74 -13.73 13.53 -0.75
CA ILE A 74 -15.00 12.80 -0.57
C ILE A 74 -15.28 12.06 -1.87
N ALA A 75 -15.22 10.75 -1.84
CA ALA A 75 -15.53 9.89 -2.96
C ALA A 75 -16.91 9.27 -2.77
N ILE A 76 -17.85 9.59 -3.68
CA ILE A 76 -19.23 9.09 -3.63
C ILE A 76 -19.32 7.84 -4.51
N ARG A 77 -19.48 6.69 -3.88
CA ARG A 77 -19.57 5.40 -4.56
C ARG A 77 -21.01 5.09 -5.02
N PRO A 78 -21.18 4.16 -5.98
CA PRO A 78 -22.48 3.59 -6.27
C PRO A 78 -23.13 3.06 -4.99
N GLY A 79 -24.42 3.27 -4.85
CA GLY A 79 -25.10 2.85 -3.61
C GLY A 79 -25.18 3.92 -2.53
N GLY A 80 -24.63 5.15 -2.78
CA GLY A 80 -24.72 6.27 -1.82
C GLY A 80 -23.77 6.12 -0.63
N ILE A 81 -22.73 5.33 -0.78
CA ILE A 81 -21.62 5.21 0.18
C ILE A 81 -20.66 6.37 -0.06
N GLU A 82 -20.29 7.09 0.97
CA GLU A 82 -19.33 8.18 0.93
C GLU A 82 -18.03 7.77 1.63
N VAL A 83 -16.90 7.95 0.95
CA VAL A 83 -15.56 7.69 1.50
C VAL A 83 -14.84 9.00 1.72
N TYR A 84 -14.53 9.29 2.96
CA TYR A 84 -13.83 10.48 3.40
C TYR A 84 -12.35 10.17 3.63
N SER A 85 -11.46 10.94 3.01
CA SER A 85 -10.03 10.89 3.25
C SER A 85 -9.51 12.27 3.61
N GLU A 86 -9.07 12.44 4.84
CA GLU A 86 -8.53 13.69 5.38
C GLU A 86 -7.01 13.66 5.31
N PHE A 87 -6.43 14.66 4.67
CA PHE A 87 -4.98 14.82 4.55
C PHE A 87 -4.54 16.11 5.25
N ASP A 88 -3.35 16.09 5.85
CA ASP A 88 -2.73 17.30 6.37
C ASP A 88 -2.06 18.12 5.24
N SER A 89 -1.49 19.29 5.60
CA SER A 89 -0.81 20.18 4.66
C SER A 89 0.42 19.57 3.98
N SER A 90 0.98 18.49 4.52
CA SER A 90 2.09 17.73 3.92
C SER A 90 1.62 16.58 3.02
N GLY A 91 0.31 16.40 2.83
CA GLY A 91 -0.27 15.30 2.06
C GLY A 91 -0.32 13.95 2.81
N ARG A 92 -0.07 13.93 4.12
CA ARG A 92 -0.17 12.72 4.93
C ARG A 92 -1.63 12.41 5.22
N LEU A 93 -2.04 11.14 5.03
CA LEU A 93 -3.38 10.67 5.41
C LEU A 93 -3.55 10.73 6.94
N MET A 94 -4.49 11.55 7.39
CA MET A 94 -4.81 11.72 8.81
C MET A 94 -5.94 10.80 9.25
N ARG A 95 -6.98 10.68 8.42
CA ARG A 95 -8.12 9.81 8.68
C ARG A 95 -8.72 9.32 7.37
N ARG A 96 -9.17 8.06 7.34
CA ARG A 96 -10.05 7.53 6.30
C ARG A 96 -11.20 6.80 6.96
N TYR A 97 -12.41 7.15 6.57
CA TYR A 97 -13.63 6.49 7.03
C TYR A 97 -14.67 6.43 5.92
N ARG A 98 -15.57 5.50 6.04
CA ARG A 98 -16.70 5.34 5.15
C ARG A 98 -17.97 5.67 5.91
N ARG A 99 -18.91 6.35 5.27
CA ARG A 99 -20.25 6.60 5.74
C ARG A 99 -21.24 5.91 4.83
N ASP A 100 -22.04 5.05 5.41
CA ASP A 100 -23.12 4.35 4.71
C ASP A 100 -24.36 5.26 4.57
N ARG A 101 -25.36 4.84 3.78
CA ARG A 101 -26.61 5.61 3.57
C ARG A 101 -27.34 5.97 4.86
N ASP A 102 -27.26 5.10 5.84
CA ASP A 102 -27.91 5.28 7.14
C ASP A 102 -27.10 6.20 8.08
N GLY A 103 -26.04 6.84 7.57
CA GLY A 103 -25.18 7.71 8.34
C GLY A 103 -24.18 6.99 9.25
N ARG A 104 -24.13 5.66 9.22
CA ARG A 104 -23.18 4.87 10.02
C ARG A 104 -21.77 5.05 9.49
N GLU A 105 -20.86 5.47 10.37
CA GLU A 105 -19.44 5.59 10.05
C GLU A 105 -18.67 4.30 10.37
N VAL A 106 -17.86 3.86 9.40
CA VAL A 106 -16.87 2.79 9.56
C VAL A 106 -15.50 3.42 9.44
N ASN A 107 -14.75 3.47 10.54
CA ASN A 107 -13.41 4.05 10.58
C ASN A 107 -12.40 3.00 10.11
N LEU A 108 -11.66 3.33 9.05
CA LEU A 108 -10.66 2.43 8.44
C LEU A 108 -9.24 2.75 8.93
N ILE A 109 -8.88 4.03 8.93
CA ILE A 109 -7.55 4.51 9.30
C ILE A 109 -7.71 5.77 10.15
N ASP A 110 -7.03 5.82 11.31
CA ASP A 110 -6.98 7.01 12.16
C ASP A 110 -5.56 7.29 12.66
N ASN A 111 -4.92 8.27 12.02
CA ASN A 111 -3.56 8.71 12.33
C ASN A 111 -3.53 10.03 13.13
N ARG A 112 -4.68 10.62 13.50
CA ARG A 112 -4.78 11.97 14.09
C ARG A 112 -4.03 12.12 15.40
N ARG A 113 -3.91 11.05 16.19
CA ARG A 113 -3.18 11.05 17.47
C ARG A 113 -1.66 10.99 17.35
N PHE A 114 -1.14 10.75 16.14
CA PHE A 114 0.30 10.66 15.90
C PHE A 114 0.85 12.04 15.48
N ARG A 115 1.92 12.48 16.14
CA ARG A 115 2.53 13.79 15.86
C ARG A 115 2.98 13.90 14.41
N ARG A 116 2.81 15.09 13.84
CA ARG A 116 3.37 15.45 12.52
C ARG A 116 4.90 15.40 12.61
N GLY A 117 5.54 14.81 11.60
CA GLY A 117 7.01 14.83 11.47
C GLY A 117 7.77 14.01 12.51
N ALA A 118 7.10 13.22 13.37
CA ALA A 118 7.81 12.29 14.23
C ALA A 118 8.53 11.26 13.35
N PRO A 119 9.84 11.02 13.56
CA PRO A 119 10.55 10.00 12.85
C PRO A 119 9.88 8.64 13.11
N VAL A 120 9.73 7.83 12.05
CA VAL A 120 9.16 6.47 12.16
C VAL A 120 10.23 5.51 12.72
N ILE A 121 10.89 5.92 13.78
CA ILE A 121 11.87 5.09 14.48
C ILE A 121 11.13 4.29 15.53
N LEU A 122 10.96 3.00 15.27
CA LEU A 122 10.45 2.04 16.25
C LEU A 122 11.60 1.10 16.61
N ASP A 123 11.92 1.03 17.88
CA ASP A 123 12.85 0.03 18.42
C ASP A 123 12.12 -1.32 18.52
N LEU A 124 11.97 -1.97 17.38
CA LEU A 124 11.35 -3.28 17.25
C LEU A 124 12.39 -4.23 16.69
N GLY A 125 12.66 -5.30 17.41
CA GLY A 125 13.50 -6.39 16.90
C GLY A 125 12.79 -7.26 15.87
N PRO A 126 13.55 -8.16 15.18
CA PRO A 126 12.99 -9.14 14.25
C PRO A 126 12.02 -10.07 14.96
N VAL A 127 10.99 -10.48 14.23
CA VAL A 127 9.95 -11.39 14.73
C VAL A 127 10.55 -12.78 14.99
N ARG A 128 10.24 -13.35 16.14
CA ARG A 128 10.55 -14.75 16.47
C ARG A 128 9.37 -15.63 16.08
N LEU A 129 9.47 -16.26 14.92
CA LEU A 129 8.41 -17.15 14.44
C LEU A 129 8.31 -18.40 15.29
N ARG A 130 7.12 -18.69 15.81
CA ARG A 130 6.76 -19.93 16.51
C ARG A 130 5.99 -20.91 15.62
N MET A 131 6.06 -20.70 14.30
CA MET A 131 5.42 -21.52 13.29
C MET A 131 6.34 -21.71 12.10
N PRO A 132 6.11 -22.74 11.24
CA PRO A 132 6.85 -22.92 10.00
C PRO A 132 6.74 -21.68 9.10
N ARG A 133 7.83 -21.34 8.42
CA ARG A 133 7.91 -20.16 7.56
C ARG A 133 6.86 -20.17 6.44
N GLU A 134 6.52 -21.35 5.94
CA GLU A 134 5.54 -21.58 4.88
C GLU A 134 4.10 -21.25 5.33
N ARG A 135 3.83 -21.34 6.63
CA ARG A 135 2.56 -20.88 7.23
C ARG A 135 2.54 -19.39 7.53
N TYR A 136 3.71 -18.78 7.64
CA TYR A 136 3.84 -17.35 7.89
C TYR A 136 3.88 -16.56 6.58
N ILE A 137 4.61 -17.02 5.58
CA ILE A 137 4.64 -16.49 4.20
C ILE A 137 3.99 -17.53 3.31
N LEU A 138 2.74 -17.30 2.93
CA LEU A 138 2.04 -18.21 2.04
C LEU A 138 2.44 -17.96 0.59
N ASN A 139 2.81 -19.04 -0.09
CA ASN A 139 2.89 -19.06 -1.54
C ASN A 139 1.47 -19.21 -2.10
N TYR A 140 1.02 -18.22 -2.83
CA TYR A 140 -0.34 -18.15 -3.34
C TYR A 140 -0.72 -19.33 -4.28
N GLU A 141 0.22 -19.81 -5.10
CA GLU A 141 -0.04 -20.96 -6.01
C GLU A 141 -0.34 -22.25 -5.27
N ARG A 142 0.32 -22.47 -4.14
CA ARG A 142 0.28 -23.71 -3.36
C ARG A 142 -0.75 -23.71 -2.25
N ALA A 143 -1.14 -22.53 -1.79
CA ALA A 143 -2.09 -22.38 -0.69
C ALA A 143 -3.53 -22.65 -1.17
N SER A 144 -4.34 -23.30 -0.36
CA SER A 144 -5.78 -23.36 -0.55
C SER A 144 -6.45 -22.02 -0.23
N ASP A 145 -7.68 -21.82 -0.66
CA ASP A 145 -8.46 -20.62 -0.32
C ASP A 145 -8.68 -20.50 1.20
N GLU A 146 -8.79 -21.62 1.91
CA GLU A 146 -8.92 -21.64 3.35
C GLU A 146 -7.60 -21.27 4.04
N ASP A 147 -6.45 -21.73 3.55
CA ASP A 147 -5.13 -21.30 4.06
C ASP A 147 -4.94 -19.79 3.91
N ILE A 148 -5.36 -19.23 2.75
CA ILE A 148 -5.32 -17.79 2.48
C ILE A 148 -6.24 -17.05 3.46
N TYR A 149 -7.47 -17.55 3.64
CA TYR A 149 -8.43 -16.97 4.57
C TYR A 149 -7.91 -16.99 6.02
N GLU A 150 -7.40 -18.12 6.48
CA GLU A 150 -6.80 -18.25 7.81
C GLU A 150 -5.62 -17.30 8.00
N ALA A 151 -4.76 -17.15 6.97
CA ALA A 151 -3.64 -16.23 7.04
C ALA A 151 -4.07 -14.77 7.15
N LEU A 152 -5.09 -14.37 6.37
CA LEU A 152 -5.65 -13.01 6.45
C LEU A 152 -6.40 -12.77 7.75
N MET A 153 -7.07 -13.78 8.32
CA MET A 153 -7.80 -13.65 9.59
C MET A 153 -6.92 -13.75 10.81
N ALA A 154 -5.69 -14.27 10.68
CA ALA A 154 -4.77 -14.42 11.79
C ALA A 154 -4.43 -13.09 12.46
N GLY A 155 -4.31 -13.11 13.77
CA GLY A 155 -3.75 -12.01 14.54
C GLY A 155 -2.24 -11.85 14.35
N PRO A 156 -1.64 -10.81 14.95
CA PRO A 156 -0.20 -10.64 14.97
C PRO A 156 0.50 -11.85 15.60
N VAL A 157 1.62 -12.27 15.01
CA VAL A 157 2.41 -13.42 15.51
C VAL A 157 3.12 -13.12 16.83
N GLU A 158 3.24 -11.85 17.20
CA GLU A 158 3.71 -11.38 18.49
C GLU A 158 2.79 -10.30 19.05
N ARG A 159 2.73 -10.20 20.38
CA ARG A 159 1.90 -9.19 21.06
C ARG A 159 2.34 -7.77 20.69
N LEU A 160 1.39 -6.93 20.34
CA LEU A 160 1.60 -5.52 20.10
C LEU A 160 1.54 -4.73 21.40
N GLN A 161 2.40 -3.74 21.56
CA GLN A 161 2.40 -2.86 22.74
C GLN A 161 1.30 -1.78 22.63
N ARG A 162 0.99 -1.35 21.39
CA ARG A 162 -0.02 -0.30 21.07
C ARG A 162 -0.53 -0.49 19.64
N GLY A 163 -1.45 0.35 19.24
CA GLY A 163 -1.75 0.54 17.82
C GLY A 163 -0.80 1.56 17.19
N TYR A 164 -0.58 1.44 15.89
CA TYR A 164 0.39 2.21 15.11
C TYR A 164 -0.28 3.03 14.02
N SER A 165 0.39 4.09 13.55
CA SER A 165 -0.04 4.83 12.38
C SER A 165 0.25 4.05 11.10
N LEU A 166 -0.44 4.41 10.01
CA LEU A 166 -0.19 3.82 8.70
C LEU A 166 1.26 4.04 8.25
N ASP A 167 1.86 5.21 8.53
CA ASP A 167 3.25 5.49 8.17
C ASP A 167 4.23 4.61 8.97
N GLU A 168 3.99 4.41 10.29
CA GLU A 168 4.81 3.48 11.07
C GLU A 168 4.74 2.06 10.50
N ILE A 169 3.56 1.62 10.06
CA ILE A 169 3.39 0.30 9.43
C ILE A 169 4.11 0.23 8.08
N ARG A 170 3.92 1.23 7.22
CA ARG A 170 4.54 1.28 5.89
C ARG A 170 6.07 1.26 5.95
N TYR A 171 6.66 2.00 6.87
CA TYR A 171 8.11 2.23 6.88
C TYR A 171 8.90 1.39 7.90
N ASN A 172 8.23 0.56 8.70
CA ASN A 172 8.91 -0.35 9.62
C ASN A 172 8.63 -1.82 9.28
N THR A 173 9.66 -2.52 8.76
CA THR A 173 9.54 -3.92 8.35
C THR A 173 9.25 -4.84 9.52
N TYR A 174 9.92 -4.62 10.67
CA TYR A 174 9.70 -5.47 11.86
C TYR A 174 8.27 -5.36 12.38
N LEU A 175 7.61 -4.21 12.17
CA LEU A 175 6.19 -4.07 12.50
C LEU A 175 5.30 -4.82 11.53
N ARG A 176 5.54 -4.67 10.20
CA ARG A 176 4.78 -5.42 9.18
C ARG A 176 4.94 -6.93 9.34
N ASP A 177 6.14 -7.37 9.67
CA ASP A 177 6.45 -8.79 9.88
C ASP A 177 5.76 -9.41 11.10
N ARG A 178 5.02 -8.65 11.88
CA ARG A 178 4.10 -9.20 12.88
C ARG A 178 2.80 -9.73 12.28
N MET A 179 2.52 -9.43 11.01
CA MET A 179 1.38 -9.98 10.27
C MET A 179 1.83 -10.98 9.21
N ARG A 180 1.05 -12.05 9.02
CA ARG A 180 1.29 -13.02 7.94
C ARG A 180 1.23 -12.33 6.57
N ARG A 181 1.94 -12.90 5.60
CA ARG A 181 2.05 -12.37 4.25
C ARG A 181 1.65 -13.43 3.22
N ILE A 182 0.96 -13.00 2.18
CA ILE A 182 0.63 -13.81 1.03
C ILE A 182 1.40 -13.26 -0.16
N ASP A 183 2.34 -14.03 -0.69
CA ASP A 183 3.12 -13.67 -1.88
C ASP A 183 2.34 -14.06 -3.14
N LEU A 184 1.94 -13.07 -3.96
CA LEU A 184 1.24 -13.26 -5.23
C LEU A 184 2.26 -13.54 -6.36
N ASP A 185 2.97 -14.66 -6.26
CA ASP A 185 4.06 -15.04 -7.18
C ASP A 185 3.57 -15.32 -8.63
N THR A 186 2.24 -15.42 -8.82
CA THR A 186 1.61 -15.71 -10.11
C THR A 186 1.47 -14.49 -11.01
N VAL A 187 1.49 -13.28 -10.42
CA VAL A 187 1.36 -12.04 -11.18
C VAL A 187 2.74 -11.65 -11.71
N ASN A 188 2.85 -11.55 -13.02
CA ASN A 188 4.09 -11.21 -13.71
C ASN A 188 4.00 -9.81 -14.30
N PHE A 189 5.13 -9.13 -14.26
CA PHE A 189 5.31 -7.83 -14.88
C PHE A 189 6.44 -7.90 -15.89
N ASP A 190 6.26 -7.27 -17.03
CA ASP A 190 7.32 -7.10 -18.00
C ASP A 190 8.46 -6.26 -17.42
N PHE A 191 9.64 -6.38 -18.03
CA PHE A 191 10.81 -5.63 -17.58
C PHE A 191 10.55 -4.12 -17.72
N GLY A 192 10.78 -3.37 -16.64
CA GLY A 192 10.54 -1.92 -16.61
C GLY A 192 9.07 -1.50 -16.67
N ALA A 193 8.13 -2.43 -16.62
CA ALA A 193 6.69 -2.16 -16.64
C ALA A 193 6.03 -2.45 -15.28
N TRP A 194 4.85 -1.85 -15.08
CA TRP A 194 4.00 -2.09 -13.92
C TRP A 194 2.60 -2.57 -14.29
N GLN A 195 2.24 -2.53 -15.57
CA GLN A 195 0.94 -3.00 -16.03
C GLN A 195 0.89 -4.53 -15.94
N VAL A 196 -0.25 -5.02 -15.47
CA VAL A 196 -0.58 -6.45 -15.51
C VAL A 196 -1.37 -6.71 -16.78
N HIS A 197 -0.93 -7.67 -17.59
CA HIS A 197 -1.66 -8.02 -18.81
C HIS A 197 -3.04 -8.61 -18.46
N PRO A 198 -4.14 -8.23 -19.19
CA PRO A 198 -5.50 -8.64 -18.86
C PRO A 198 -5.73 -10.15 -18.75
N ASP A 199 -4.97 -10.98 -19.46
CA ASP A 199 -5.03 -12.44 -19.35
C ASP A 199 -4.61 -12.97 -17.98
N GLN A 200 -3.85 -12.17 -17.22
CA GLN A 200 -3.41 -12.50 -15.88
C GLN A 200 -4.43 -12.13 -14.77
N TYR A 201 -5.49 -11.37 -15.08
CA TYR A 201 -6.44 -10.92 -14.05
C TYR A 201 -7.08 -12.09 -13.31
N ARG A 202 -7.36 -13.20 -13.99
CA ARG A 202 -7.87 -14.45 -13.37
C ARG A 202 -6.96 -14.97 -12.25
N ARG A 203 -5.67 -14.67 -12.31
CA ARG A 203 -4.72 -15.06 -11.27
C ARG A 203 -4.93 -14.34 -9.95
N LEU A 204 -5.65 -13.20 -9.96
CA LEU A 204 -6.02 -12.43 -8.79
C LEU A 204 -7.41 -12.80 -8.24
N GLU A 205 -8.20 -13.59 -8.96
CA GLU A 205 -9.59 -13.91 -8.59
C GLU A 205 -9.68 -14.60 -7.23
N ARG A 206 -8.83 -15.58 -6.94
CA ARG A 206 -8.87 -16.30 -5.66
C ARG A 206 -8.58 -15.40 -4.47
N ILE A 207 -7.53 -14.56 -4.55
CA ILE A 207 -7.24 -13.62 -3.47
C ILE A 207 -8.34 -12.57 -3.31
N ALA A 208 -8.93 -12.13 -4.42
CA ALA A 208 -10.04 -11.19 -4.41
C ALA A 208 -11.28 -11.79 -3.72
N ASN A 209 -11.64 -13.04 -4.05
CA ASN A 209 -12.76 -13.75 -3.43
C ASN A 209 -12.55 -13.91 -1.92
N VAL A 210 -11.33 -14.25 -1.50
CA VAL A 210 -11.02 -14.39 -0.07
C VAL A 210 -11.06 -13.03 0.64
N ILE A 211 -10.54 -11.96 0.04
CA ILE A 211 -10.63 -10.61 0.60
C ILE A 211 -12.09 -10.17 0.72
N ASN A 212 -12.92 -10.38 -0.31
CA ASN A 212 -14.35 -10.07 -0.26
C ASN A 212 -15.04 -10.85 0.87
N ARG A 213 -14.79 -12.16 1.00
CA ARG A 213 -15.30 -12.99 2.11
C ARG A 213 -14.91 -12.43 3.50
N VAL A 214 -13.73 -11.86 3.64
CA VAL A 214 -13.29 -11.18 4.87
C VAL A 214 -14.07 -9.88 5.07
N LEU A 215 -14.20 -9.06 4.02
CA LEU A 215 -14.87 -7.76 4.09
C LEU A 215 -16.39 -7.87 4.31
N ASP A 216 -17.03 -8.93 3.83
CA ASP A 216 -18.44 -9.23 4.10
C ASP A 216 -18.70 -9.40 5.61
N ARG A 217 -17.74 -9.93 6.34
CA ARG A 217 -17.83 -10.16 7.79
C ARG A 217 -17.27 -9.00 8.60
N ARG A 218 -16.24 -8.35 8.09
CA ARG A 218 -15.50 -7.27 8.74
C ARG A 218 -15.19 -6.15 7.74
N PRO A 219 -16.14 -5.26 7.49
CA PRO A 219 -16.01 -4.22 6.48
C PRO A 219 -15.00 -3.13 6.82
N ASP A 220 -14.45 -3.14 8.03
CA ASP A 220 -13.41 -2.23 8.53
C ASP A 220 -11.98 -2.76 8.33
N GLU A 221 -11.80 -3.93 7.72
CA GLU A 221 -10.47 -4.49 7.49
C GLU A 221 -9.70 -3.71 6.41
N VAL A 222 -8.42 -3.51 6.63
CA VAL A 222 -7.50 -2.82 5.72
C VAL A 222 -6.38 -3.76 5.31
N PHE A 223 -6.13 -3.81 4.00
CA PHE A 223 -5.09 -4.64 3.40
C PHE A 223 -4.00 -3.76 2.79
N LEU A 224 -2.75 -4.10 3.08
CA LEU A 224 -1.58 -3.51 2.46
C LEU A 224 -1.13 -4.39 1.29
N ILE A 225 -1.05 -3.77 0.11
CA ILE A 225 -0.48 -4.37 -1.11
C ILE A 225 0.96 -3.89 -1.20
N GLU A 226 1.91 -4.80 -1.07
CA GLU A 226 3.34 -4.54 -1.05
C GLU A 226 3.94 -4.85 -2.43
N GLY A 227 4.64 -3.89 -3.05
CA GLY A 227 5.38 -4.12 -4.29
C GLY A 227 6.88 -4.28 -4.03
N HIS A 228 7.51 -5.19 -4.78
CA HIS A 228 8.95 -5.47 -4.70
C HIS A 228 9.57 -5.63 -6.10
N THR A 229 10.86 -5.33 -6.20
CA THR A 229 11.68 -5.57 -7.40
C THR A 229 12.87 -6.49 -7.07
N ASP A 230 13.55 -6.95 -8.12
CA ASP A 230 14.92 -7.42 -7.96
C ASP A 230 15.89 -6.23 -7.85
N ALA A 231 17.17 -6.52 -7.65
CA ALA A 231 18.22 -5.52 -7.45
C ALA A 231 18.85 -4.99 -8.76
N VAL A 232 18.12 -5.13 -9.88
CA VAL A 232 18.60 -4.61 -11.18
C VAL A 232 18.00 -3.23 -11.41
N GLY A 233 18.85 -2.24 -11.63
CA GLY A 233 18.46 -0.85 -11.85
C GLY A 233 18.91 0.09 -10.73
N SER A 234 18.33 1.30 -10.68
CA SER A 234 18.56 2.22 -9.58
C SER A 234 17.53 2.05 -8.48
N ASP A 235 17.91 2.28 -7.23
CA ASP A 235 17.02 2.21 -6.05
C ASP A 235 15.75 3.04 -6.25
N ILE A 236 15.89 4.25 -6.84
CA ILE A 236 14.75 5.15 -7.10
C ILE A 236 13.81 4.58 -8.16
N ASP A 237 14.36 3.99 -9.24
CA ASP A 237 13.52 3.38 -10.28
C ASP A 237 12.83 2.14 -9.76
N ASN A 238 13.54 1.32 -8.98
CA ASN A 238 12.99 0.13 -8.33
C ASN A 238 11.89 0.49 -7.33
N LEU A 239 12.10 1.56 -6.55
CA LEU A 239 11.08 2.07 -5.64
C LEU A 239 9.82 2.52 -6.39
N THR A 240 9.98 3.27 -7.48
CA THR A 240 8.88 3.72 -8.33
C THR A 240 8.15 2.55 -8.99
N LEU A 241 8.88 1.60 -9.58
CA LEU A 241 8.30 0.42 -10.24
C LEU A 241 7.49 -0.43 -9.25
N SER A 242 8.05 -0.69 -8.08
CA SER A 242 7.38 -1.50 -7.06
C SER A 242 6.10 -0.83 -6.55
N ASP A 243 6.11 0.49 -6.35
CA ASP A 243 4.93 1.23 -5.91
C ASP A 243 3.82 1.22 -6.97
N ARG A 244 4.17 1.43 -8.24
CA ARG A 244 3.22 1.36 -9.36
C ARG A 244 2.65 -0.04 -9.55
N ARG A 245 3.44 -1.09 -9.36
CA ARG A 245 2.97 -2.48 -9.40
C ARG A 245 1.97 -2.80 -8.30
N ALA A 246 2.25 -2.34 -7.08
CA ALA A 246 1.31 -2.49 -5.98
C ALA A 246 -0.01 -1.76 -6.26
N GLU A 247 0.06 -0.54 -6.79
CA GLU A 247 -1.13 0.25 -7.14
C GLU A 247 -1.92 -0.39 -8.29
N GLU A 248 -1.26 -0.91 -9.33
CA GLU A 248 -1.91 -1.61 -10.44
C GLU A 248 -2.70 -2.83 -9.96
N VAL A 249 -2.11 -3.64 -9.09
CA VAL A 249 -2.81 -4.79 -8.49
C VAL A 249 -4.01 -4.31 -7.66
N ALA A 250 -3.88 -3.25 -6.87
CA ALA A 250 -4.99 -2.69 -6.10
C ALA A 250 -6.10 -2.13 -7.00
N ILE A 251 -5.76 -1.50 -8.14
CA ILE A 251 -6.73 -1.06 -9.16
C ILE A 251 -7.51 -2.26 -9.72
N ILE A 252 -6.82 -3.32 -10.13
CA ILE A 252 -7.46 -4.53 -10.67
C ILE A 252 -8.38 -5.17 -9.62
N LEU A 253 -7.93 -5.28 -8.36
CA LEU A 253 -8.73 -5.80 -7.26
C LEU A 253 -10.01 -4.98 -7.05
N SER A 254 -9.94 -3.67 -7.22
CA SER A 254 -11.11 -2.79 -7.07
C SER A 254 -12.00 -2.77 -8.31
N ASP A 255 -11.44 -2.56 -9.50
CA ASP A 255 -12.20 -2.35 -10.74
C ASP A 255 -12.81 -3.65 -11.27
N THR A 256 -12.05 -4.77 -11.18
CA THR A 256 -12.46 -6.06 -11.75
C THR A 256 -13.21 -6.93 -10.75
N PHE A 257 -12.78 -6.92 -9.49
CA PHE A 257 -13.31 -7.84 -8.47
C PHE A 257 -14.12 -7.13 -7.36
N GLY A 258 -14.35 -5.83 -7.47
CA GLY A 258 -15.26 -5.08 -6.62
C GLY A 258 -14.77 -4.86 -5.18
N ILE A 259 -13.49 -5.08 -4.88
CA ILE A 259 -12.96 -4.79 -3.55
C ILE A 259 -13.03 -3.28 -3.32
N PRO A 260 -13.63 -2.81 -2.22
CA PRO A 260 -13.69 -1.38 -1.91
C PRO A 260 -12.30 -0.76 -1.88
N PRO A 261 -12.01 0.25 -2.71
CA PRO A 261 -10.66 0.83 -2.81
C PRO A 261 -10.18 1.47 -1.50
N GLU A 262 -11.09 1.91 -0.65
CA GLU A 262 -10.80 2.48 0.66
C GLU A 262 -10.21 1.47 1.65
N ASN A 263 -10.47 0.16 1.44
CA ASN A 263 -9.93 -0.93 2.25
C ASN A 263 -8.54 -1.39 1.80
N LEU A 264 -8.04 -0.85 0.68
CA LEU A 264 -6.71 -1.15 0.16
C LEU A 264 -5.77 0.04 0.36
N VAL A 265 -4.58 -0.23 0.86
CA VAL A 265 -3.45 0.71 0.85
C VAL A 265 -2.28 0.04 0.13
N THR A 266 -1.46 0.83 -0.54
CA THR A 266 -0.35 0.31 -1.34
C THR A 266 0.97 0.91 -0.91
N GLN A 267 2.08 0.18 -1.11
CA GLN A 267 3.42 0.66 -0.85
C GLN A 267 4.45 -0.10 -1.68
N GLY A 268 5.33 0.63 -2.34
CA GLY A 268 6.52 0.08 -2.96
C GLY A 268 7.72 0.07 -2.00
N TYR A 269 8.52 -0.97 -2.12
CA TYR A 269 9.74 -1.15 -1.32
C TYR A 269 11.00 -1.33 -2.19
N GLY A 270 10.86 -1.27 -3.52
CA GLY A 270 11.99 -1.53 -4.41
C GLY A 270 12.64 -2.87 -4.13
N GLU A 271 13.95 -2.87 -4.07
CA GLU A 271 14.82 -4.03 -3.81
C GLU A 271 15.16 -4.23 -2.33
N GLU A 272 14.61 -3.40 -1.44
CA GLU A 272 15.01 -3.40 -0.02
C GLU A 272 14.78 -4.74 0.69
N PHE A 273 13.77 -5.53 0.27
CA PHE A 273 13.39 -6.79 0.92
C PHE A 273 13.41 -7.95 -0.07
N LEU A 274 14.62 -8.32 -0.52
CA LEU A 274 14.82 -9.43 -1.45
C LEU A 274 14.38 -10.75 -0.82
N LYS A 275 13.60 -11.55 -1.57
CA LYS A 275 13.22 -12.92 -1.19
C LYS A 275 14.40 -13.88 -1.40
N VAL A 276 15.14 -13.67 -2.48
CA VAL A 276 16.40 -14.32 -2.82
C VAL A 276 17.50 -13.27 -2.78
N PRO A 277 18.49 -13.35 -1.89
CA PRO A 277 19.54 -12.36 -1.72
C PRO A 277 20.55 -12.42 -2.88
N THR A 278 20.23 -11.75 -3.99
CA THR A 278 21.09 -11.66 -5.17
C THR A 278 20.98 -10.29 -5.81
N LEU A 279 22.11 -9.79 -6.37
CA LEU A 279 22.14 -8.56 -7.17
C LEU A 279 21.80 -8.79 -8.65
N ARG A 280 21.56 -10.06 -9.04
CA ARG A 280 21.16 -10.40 -10.40
C ARG A 280 19.65 -10.31 -10.57
N ALA A 281 19.21 -10.29 -11.84
CA ALA A 281 17.78 -10.40 -12.14
C ALA A 281 17.21 -11.69 -11.54
N GLU A 282 16.22 -11.55 -10.66
CA GLU A 282 15.60 -12.68 -9.97
C GLU A 282 14.07 -12.51 -9.97
N ARG A 283 13.40 -13.46 -10.62
CA ARG A 283 11.93 -13.42 -10.75
C ARG A 283 11.22 -13.46 -9.40
N ALA A 284 11.71 -14.26 -8.44
CA ALA A 284 11.10 -14.39 -7.12
C ALA A 284 11.12 -13.08 -6.31
N ASN A 285 12.04 -12.16 -6.65
CA ASN A 285 12.12 -10.84 -6.05
C ASN A 285 11.10 -9.86 -6.65
N ARG A 286 10.74 -10.02 -7.93
CA ARG A 286 9.72 -9.21 -8.61
C ARG A 286 8.34 -9.74 -8.28
N ARG A 287 7.78 -9.32 -7.17
CA ARG A 287 6.52 -9.82 -6.62
C ARG A 287 5.64 -8.72 -6.06
N VAL A 288 4.38 -9.03 -5.92
CA VAL A 288 3.43 -8.29 -5.08
C VAL A 288 3.00 -9.19 -3.94
N ALA A 289 2.79 -8.62 -2.76
CA ALA A 289 2.33 -9.35 -1.60
C ALA A 289 1.15 -8.65 -0.93
N VAL A 290 0.36 -9.39 -0.19
CA VAL A 290 -0.81 -8.88 0.54
C VAL A 290 -0.66 -9.18 2.03
N ARG A 291 -0.94 -8.17 2.86
CA ARG A 291 -1.07 -8.30 4.32
C ARG A 291 -2.35 -7.65 4.81
N ARG A 292 -3.05 -8.28 5.74
CA ARG A 292 -4.05 -7.57 6.52
C ARG A 292 -3.37 -6.78 7.62
N ILE A 293 -3.56 -5.47 7.65
CA ILE A 293 -2.85 -4.58 8.59
C ILE A 293 -3.75 -3.98 9.68
N THR A 294 -5.05 -4.21 9.63
CA THR A 294 -6.00 -3.69 10.65
C THR A 294 -5.57 -3.96 12.10
N PRO A 295 -5.04 -5.16 12.44
CA PRO A 295 -4.60 -5.41 13.80
C PRO A 295 -3.44 -4.54 14.28
N LEU A 296 -2.65 -3.99 13.33
CA LEU A 296 -1.53 -3.08 13.63
C LEU A 296 -2.01 -1.65 13.79
N LEU A 297 -3.11 -1.27 13.08
CA LEU A 297 -3.61 0.10 13.06
C LEU A 297 -4.13 0.52 14.44
N ALA A 298 -3.85 1.76 14.76
CA ALA A 298 -4.46 2.40 15.90
C ALA A 298 -5.96 2.54 15.68
N ARG A 299 -6.76 2.02 16.59
CA ARG A 299 -8.21 2.24 16.59
C ARG A 299 -8.52 3.60 17.20
N GLY A 300 -9.31 4.42 16.50
CA GLY A 300 -9.95 5.58 17.11
C GLY A 300 -10.83 5.12 18.27
N ARG A 301 -10.77 5.85 19.39
CA ARG A 301 -11.78 5.70 20.45
C ARG A 301 -13.06 6.38 20.03
#